data_69d9aeb8e5e07e6e4f194be6fd70a9fd
#
_entry.id   69d9aeb8e5e07e6e4f194be6fd70a9fd
#
_cell.length_a   1.000
_cell.length_b   1.000
_cell.length_c   1.000
_cell.angle_alpha   90.00
_cell.angle_beta   90.00
_cell.angle_gamma   90.00
#
_symmetry.space_group_name_H-M   'P 1'
#
loop_
_entity.id
_entity.type
_entity.pdbx_description
1 polymer ?
#
loop_
_entity_poly.entity_id
_entity_poly.type
_entity_poly.pdbx_seq_one_letter_code
_entity_poly.pdbx_strand_id
1 'polypeptide(L)'
;MTATQQATRRPVADADVCVVGAGPAGAIVAARLANAGHEVVVLDAGPRFDDSERLARQERAIRPAYDRPDVWDGDPERDAHAASGEWFYPLNHARVKGVGGSTLHWQGMVMRLHEADFNSASERGVGVDWPIDYDDLQPYYAEA
;
A
#
# COMPACT_ATOMS: atom_id res chain seq x y z
N MET A 1 -20.06 13.51 19.22
CA MET A 1 -19.93 14.66 18.31
C MET A 1 -18.55 14.57 17.70
N THR A 2 -18.46 13.91 16.56
CA THR A 2 -17.21 13.68 15.84
C THR A 2 -16.87 14.95 15.04
N ALA A 3 -15.80 15.62 15.40
CA ALA A 3 -15.28 16.76 14.65
C ALA A 3 -14.78 16.23 13.29
N THR A 4 -15.52 16.51 12.25
CA THR A 4 -15.07 16.34 10.87
C THR A 4 -13.88 17.27 10.68
N GLN A 5 -12.66 16.71 10.68
CA GLN A 5 -11.49 17.45 10.26
C GLN A 5 -11.67 17.80 8.79
N GLN A 6 -12.12 19.01 8.52
CA GLN A 6 -12.04 19.60 7.19
C GLN A 6 -10.56 19.65 6.80
N ALA A 7 -10.20 18.81 5.83
CA ALA A 7 -8.90 18.89 5.20
C ALA A 7 -8.74 20.32 4.65
N THR A 8 -7.92 21.11 5.29
CA THR A 8 -7.50 22.42 4.77
C THR A 8 -6.75 22.15 3.47
N ARG A 9 -7.36 22.47 2.33
CA ARG A 9 -6.70 22.49 1.03
C ARG A 9 -5.52 23.46 1.14
N ARG A 10 -4.33 22.95 1.38
CA ARG A 10 -3.12 23.70 1.13
C ARG A 10 -2.99 23.81 -0.41
N PRO A 11 -2.68 25.00 -0.94
CA PRO A 11 -2.31 25.09 -2.33
C PRO A 11 -1.14 24.13 -2.54
N VAL A 12 -1.31 23.22 -3.52
CA VAL A 12 -0.24 22.31 -3.92
C VAL A 12 0.86 23.20 -4.46
N ALA A 13 2.03 23.13 -3.88
CA ALA A 13 3.21 23.76 -4.44
C ALA A 13 3.46 23.15 -5.82
N ASP A 14 3.93 23.98 -6.76
CA ASP A 14 4.40 23.47 -8.03
C ASP A 14 5.51 22.44 -7.74
N ALA A 15 5.27 21.20 -8.10
CA ALA A 15 6.20 20.09 -7.93
C ALA A 15 6.46 19.42 -9.28
N ASP A 16 7.68 18.97 -9.48
CA ASP A 16 8.05 18.27 -10.72
C ASP A 16 7.30 16.95 -10.86
N VAL A 17 7.09 16.26 -9.74
CA VAL A 17 6.48 14.93 -9.70
C VAL A 17 5.45 14.82 -8.57
N CYS A 18 4.29 14.27 -8.90
CA CYS A 18 3.27 13.90 -7.93
C CYS A 18 3.18 12.37 -7.83
N VAL A 19 3.47 11.83 -6.63
CA VAL A 19 3.31 10.40 -6.32
C VAL A 19 1.98 10.21 -5.59
N VAL A 20 1.13 9.33 -6.10
CA VAL A 20 -0.16 9.01 -5.49
C VAL A 20 -0.04 7.70 -4.71
N GLY A 21 -0.21 7.80 -3.41
CA GLY A 21 -0.07 6.70 -2.44
C GLY A 21 1.31 6.67 -1.77
N ALA A 22 1.31 6.75 -0.44
CA ALA A 22 2.50 6.70 0.41
C ALA A 22 2.74 5.29 1.00
N GLY A 23 2.36 4.25 0.30
CA GLY A 23 2.78 2.88 0.59
C GLY A 23 4.26 2.65 0.24
N PRO A 24 4.80 1.43 0.46
CA PRO A 24 6.23 1.16 0.28
C PRO A 24 6.73 1.50 -1.13
N ALA A 25 5.98 1.16 -2.18
CA ALA A 25 6.38 1.47 -3.55
C ALA A 25 6.44 2.98 -3.81
N GLY A 26 5.38 3.72 -3.42
CA GLY A 26 5.34 5.18 -3.60
C GLY A 26 6.40 5.90 -2.77
N ALA A 27 6.67 5.44 -1.56
CA ALA A 27 7.71 5.99 -0.70
C ALA A 27 9.11 5.82 -1.31
N ILE A 28 9.42 4.65 -1.88
CA ILE A 28 10.70 4.38 -2.54
C ILE A 28 10.86 5.25 -3.79
N VAL A 29 9.82 5.32 -4.63
CA VAL A 29 9.83 6.16 -5.84
C VAL A 29 10.03 7.62 -5.47
N ALA A 30 9.27 8.13 -4.49
CA ALA A 30 9.39 9.52 -4.04
C ALA A 30 10.79 9.83 -3.49
N ALA A 31 11.34 8.93 -2.67
CA ALA A 31 12.68 9.11 -2.11
C ALA A 31 13.76 9.10 -3.20
N ARG A 32 13.68 8.20 -4.18
CA ARG A 32 14.65 8.15 -5.28
C ARG A 32 14.59 9.41 -6.15
N LEU A 33 13.40 9.88 -6.48
CA LEU A 33 13.23 11.11 -7.26
C LEU A 33 13.70 12.35 -6.49
N ALA A 34 13.38 12.45 -5.20
CA ALA A 34 13.87 13.55 -4.38
C ALA A 34 15.41 13.54 -4.25
N ASN A 35 16.03 12.36 -4.09
CA ASN A 35 17.49 12.22 -4.09
C ASN A 35 18.13 12.56 -5.44
N ALA A 36 17.39 12.42 -6.54
CA ALA A 36 17.83 12.85 -7.87
C ALA A 36 17.64 14.35 -8.11
N GLY A 37 17.12 15.09 -7.13
CA GLY A 37 16.98 16.55 -7.18
C GLY A 37 15.63 17.07 -7.67
N HIS A 38 14.62 16.21 -7.83
CA HIS A 38 13.28 16.63 -8.20
C HIS A 38 12.49 17.11 -6.98
N GLU A 39 11.64 18.12 -7.20
CA GLU A 39 10.62 18.49 -6.22
C GLU A 39 9.46 17.48 -6.30
N VAL A 40 9.25 16.73 -5.21
CA VAL A 40 8.28 15.63 -5.18
C VAL A 40 7.20 15.92 -4.15
N VAL A 41 5.93 15.82 -4.59
CA VAL A 41 4.78 15.80 -3.70
C VAL A 41 4.21 14.39 -3.62
N VAL A 42 3.88 13.94 -2.42
CA VAL A 42 3.22 12.64 -2.19
C VAL A 42 1.83 12.89 -1.65
N LEU A 43 0.82 12.34 -2.32
CA LEU A 43 -0.57 12.38 -1.91
C LEU A 43 -1.00 11.01 -1.39
N ASP A 44 -1.62 10.99 -0.21
CA ASP A 44 -2.21 9.76 0.32
C ASP A 44 -3.69 9.98 0.68
N ALA A 45 -4.50 8.94 0.53
CA ALA A 45 -5.92 8.99 0.81
C ALA A 45 -6.27 8.90 2.29
N GLY A 46 -5.32 8.47 3.13
CA GLY A 46 -5.50 8.29 4.55
C GLY A 46 -4.55 9.12 5.40
N PRO A 47 -4.72 9.07 6.72
CA PRO A 47 -3.92 9.86 7.65
C PRO A 47 -2.50 9.31 7.80
N ARG A 48 -1.63 10.15 8.33
CA ARG A 48 -0.38 9.70 8.94
C ARG A 48 -0.68 9.34 10.39
N PHE A 49 -0.42 8.10 10.76
CA PHE A 49 -0.56 7.64 12.13
C PHE A 49 0.64 8.07 12.96
N ASP A 50 0.38 8.49 14.19
CA ASP A 50 1.43 8.78 15.17
C ASP A 50 2.14 7.47 15.57
N ASP A 51 3.43 7.56 15.91
CA ASP A 51 4.21 6.37 16.33
C ASP A 51 3.65 5.70 17.58
N SER A 52 3.05 6.46 18.49
CA SER A 52 2.36 5.93 19.68
C SER A 52 1.10 5.14 19.33
N GLU A 53 0.37 5.57 18.30
CA GLU A 53 -0.82 4.86 17.81
C GLU A 53 -0.45 3.62 16.98
N ARG A 54 0.69 3.64 16.31
CA ARG A 54 1.17 2.55 15.47
C ARG A 54 1.29 1.23 16.24
N LEU A 55 1.89 1.25 17.41
CA LEU A 55 2.04 0.05 18.25
C LEU A 55 0.68 -0.51 18.67
N ALA A 56 -0.21 0.35 19.15
CA ALA A 56 -1.56 -0.05 19.53
C ALA A 56 -2.38 -0.62 18.35
N ARG A 57 -2.18 -0.09 17.14
CA ARG A 57 -2.82 -0.62 15.92
C ARG A 57 -2.23 -1.96 15.52
N GLN A 58 -0.93 -2.17 15.65
CA GLN A 58 -0.29 -3.47 15.41
C GLN A 58 -0.77 -4.53 16.40
N GLU A 59 -0.88 -4.20 17.68
CA GLU A 59 -1.45 -5.10 18.68
C GLU A 59 -2.88 -5.51 18.37
N ARG A 60 -3.71 -4.59 17.89
CA ARG A 60 -5.08 -4.89 17.45
C ARG A 60 -5.10 -5.80 16.22
N ALA A 61 -4.16 -5.65 15.29
CA ALA A 61 -4.07 -6.48 14.09
C ALA A 61 -3.72 -7.94 14.38
N ILE A 62 -3.08 -8.24 15.51
CA ILE A 62 -2.70 -9.60 15.92
C ILE A 62 -3.87 -10.34 16.61
N ARG A 63 -4.93 -9.64 17.02
CA ARG A 63 -6.09 -10.25 17.69
C ARG A 63 -6.84 -11.20 16.76
N PRO A 64 -7.58 -12.17 17.34
CA PRO A 64 -8.45 -13.06 16.56
C PRO A 64 -9.41 -12.29 15.66
N ALA A 65 -9.75 -12.87 14.51
CA ALA A 65 -10.51 -12.20 13.47
C ALA A 65 -11.89 -11.68 13.92
N TYR A 66 -12.49 -12.32 14.92
CA TYR A 66 -13.78 -11.91 15.49
C TYR A 66 -13.70 -10.68 16.43
N ASP A 67 -12.48 -10.32 16.84
CA ASP A 67 -12.21 -9.18 17.76
C ASP A 67 -11.29 -8.14 17.08
N ARG A 68 -11.15 -8.19 15.76
CA ARG A 68 -10.36 -7.22 15.01
C ARG A 68 -11.20 -6.00 14.68
N PRO A 69 -10.97 -4.85 15.31
CA PRO A 69 -11.41 -3.60 14.72
C PRO A 69 -10.69 -3.39 13.40
N ASP A 70 -11.32 -2.67 12.48
CA ASP A 70 -10.66 -2.30 11.24
C ASP A 70 -9.31 -1.64 11.53
N VAL A 71 -8.29 -2.01 10.76
CA VAL A 71 -6.91 -1.51 10.94
C VAL A 71 -6.81 -0.01 10.65
N TRP A 72 -7.80 0.52 9.96
CA TRP A 72 -7.93 1.93 9.61
C TRP A 72 -9.40 2.36 9.68
N ASP A 73 -9.61 3.63 9.93
CA ASP A 73 -10.96 4.20 10.03
C ASP A 73 -11.52 4.41 8.61
N GLY A 74 -12.25 3.42 8.11
CA GLY A 74 -12.93 3.49 6.83
C GLY A 74 -14.22 4.29 6.90
N ASP A 75 -14.52 5.00 5.83
CA ASP A 75 -15.83 5.63 5.62
C ASP A 75 -16.74 4.63 4.89
N PRO A 76 -17.85 4.19 5.51
CA PRO A 76 -18.72 3.17 4.92
C PRO A 76 -19.29 3.55 3.56
N GLU A 77 -19.47 4.83 3.26
CA GLU A 77 -20.02 5.30 1.99
C GLU A 77 -18.93 5.44 0.93
N ARG A 78 -17.82 6.10 1.31
CA ARG A 78 -16.71 6.37 0.38
C ARG A 78 -15.84 5.16 0.12
N ASP A 79 -15.65 4.31 1.13
CA ASP A 79 -14.74 3.18 1.09
C ASP A 79 -15.46 1.84 0.91
N ALA A 80 -16.77 1.89 0.62
CA ALA A 80 -17.54 0.71 0.29
C ALA A 80 -16.92 -0.04 -0.89
N HIS A 81 -16.93 -1.35 -0.82
CA HIS A 81 -16.54 -2.21 -1.94
C HIS A 81 -17.56 -3.32 -2.12
N ALA A 82 -17.69 -3.78 -3.35
CA ALA A 82 -18.45 -4.96 -3.68
C ALA A 82 -17.52 -5.98 -4.37
N ALA A 83 -17.70 -7.24 -4.04
CA ALA A 83 -17.08 -8.33 -4.78
C ALA A 83 -18.15 -8.99 -5.66
N SER A 84 -17.80 -9.31 -6.91
CA SER A 84 -18.60 -10.11 -7.81
C SER A 84 -17.87 -11.42 -8.09
N GLY A 85 -18.62 -12.52 -8.29
CA GLY A 85 -18.06 -13.84 -8.53
C GLY A 85 -18.45 -14.83 -7.44
N GLU A 86 -17.84 -16.02 -7.49
CA GLU A 86 -18.18 -17.14 -6.60
C GLU A 86 -17.73 -16.90 -5.15
N TRP A 87 -16.68 -16.10 -4.96
CA TRP A 87 -16.06 -15.87 -3.66
C TRP A 87 -16.13 -14.39 -3.27
N PHE A 88 -16.70 -14.13 -2.09
CA PHE A 88 -16.61 -12.80 -1.47
C PHE A 88 -15.21 -12.61 -0.88
N TYR A 89 -14.52 -11.54 -1.31
CA TYR A 89 -13.21 -11.19 -0.77
C TYR A 89 -13.28 -9.85 -0.01
N PRO A 90 -13.07 -9.85 1.30
CA PRO A 90 -13.20 -8.64 2.12
C PRO A 90 -11.97 -7.73 1.97
N LEU A 91 -11.83 -7.05 0.86
CA LEU A 91 -10.68 -6.19 0.56
C LEU A 91 -10.41 -5.11 1.61
N ASN A 92 -11.45 -4.64 2.30
CA ASN A 92 -11.28 -3.61 3.34
C ASN A 92 -10.51 -4.12 4.55
N HIS A 93 -10.49 -5.44 4.79
CA HIS A 93 -9.67 -6.06 5.83
C HIS A 93 -8.25 -6.35 5.38
N ALA A 94 -7.98 -6.28 4.07
CA ALA A 94 -6.69 -6.63 3.49
C ALA A 94 -5.84 -5.42 3.08
N ARG A 95 -6.39 -4.20 3.12
CA ARG A 95 -5.69 -2.98 2.73
C ARG A 95 -5.84 -1.90 3.79
N VAL A 96 -4.90 -0.97 3.82
CA VAL A 96 -4.94 0.20 4.71
C VAL A 96 -4.84 1.47 3.87
N LYS A 97 -5.71 2.43 4.15
CA LYS A 97 -5.56 3.82 3.70
C LYS A 97 -4.81 4.60 4.77
N GLY A 98 -3.61 5.02 4.45
CA GLY A 98 -2.76 5.77 5.35
C GLY A 98 -1.32 5.80 4.89
N VAL A 99 -0.56 6.75 5.40
CA VAL A 99 0.87 6.86 5.12
C VAL A 99 1.58 5.61 5.64
N GLY A 100 2.17 4.84 4.73
CA GLY A 100 2.72 3.51 4.96
C GLY A 100 1.92 2.40 4.26
N GLY A 101 0.63 2.64 3.95
CA GLY A 101 -0.22 1.66 3.28
C GLY A 101 -0.36 0.36 4.06
N SER A 102 -0.54 -0.75 3.36
CA SER A 102 -0.76 -2.07 3.97
C SER A 102 0.44 -2.63 4.76
N THR A 103 1.63 -2.01 4.67
CA THR A 103 2.75 -2.36 5.55
C THR A 103 2.50 -2.01 7.02
N LEU A 104 1.50 -1.18 7.32
CA LEU A 104 1.11 -0.86 8.69
C LEU A 104 0.55 -2.06 9.47
N HIS A 105 0.16 -3.14 8.79
CA HIS A 105 -0.38 -4.35 9.41
C HIS A 105 0.17 -5.66 8.82
N TRP A 106 1.19 -5.59 7.97
CA TRP A 106 1.77 -6.78 7.36
C TRP A 106 2.60 -7.59 8.37
N GLN A 107 2.79 -8.86 8.08
CA GLN A 107 3.51 -9.78 8.96
C GLN A 107 5.02 -9.88 8.68
N GLY A 108 5.55 -8.99 7.87
CA GLY A 108 6.99 -8.92 7.59
C GLY A 108 7.50 -9.99 6.62
N MET A 109 6.63 -10.67 5.89
CA MET A 109 7.08 -11.62 4.87
C MET A 109 7.58 -10.90 3.64
N VAL A 110 8.86 -11.01 3.35
CA VAL A 110 9.52 -10.48 2.16
C VAL A 110 10.19 -11.64 1.44
N MET A 111 9.54 -12.13 0.38
CA MET A 111 10.08 -13.19 -0.44
C MET A 111 10.37 -12.68 -1.84
N ARG A 112 11.44 -13.18 -2.44
CA ARG A 112 11.67 -12.96 -3.87
C ARG A 112 10.70 -13.82 -4.66
N LEU A 113 10.22 -13.30 -5.78
CA LEU A 113 9.48 -14.09 -6.75
C LEU A 113 10.39 -15.17 -7.35
N HIS A 114 9.81 -16.29 -7.74
CA HIS A 114 10.51 -17.31 -8.51
C HIS A 114 10.56 -16.92 -10.00
N GLU A 115 11.54 -17.39 -10.73
CA GLU A 115 11.66 -17.18 -12.19
C GLU A 115 10.36 -17.57 -12.91
N ALA A 116 9.75 -18.69 -12.51
CA ALA A 116 8.48 -19.18 -13.08
C ALA A 116 7.28 -18.26 -12.82
N ASP A 117 7.34 -17.34 -11.86
CA ASP A 117 6.24 -16.43 -11.59
C ASP A 117 6.12 -15.35 -12.67
N PHE A 118 7.21 -15.04 -13.36
CA PHE A 118 7.23 -14.07 -14.46
C PHE A 118 6.66 -14.64 -15.77
N ASN A 119 6.68 -15.97 -15.94
CA ASN A 119 6.30 -16.68 -17.15
C ASN A 119 5.06 -17.58 -16.96
N SER A 120 4.13 -17.16 -16.11
CA SER A 120 2.98 -17.99 -15.72
C SER A 120 2.07 -18.37 -16.90
N ALA A 121 1.90 -17.49 -17.89
CA ALA A 121 1.10 -17.81 -19.07
C ALA A 121 1.82 -18.84 -19.98
N SER A 122 3.11 -18.61 -20.26
CA SER A 122 3.91 -19.50 -21.12
C SER A 122 4.16 -20.86 -20.48
N GLU A 123 4.38 -20.93 -19.18
CA GLU A 123 4.72 -22.18 -18.49
C GLU A 123 3.52 -22.96 -17.99
N ARG A 124 2.47 -22.27 -17.55
CA ARG A 124 1.33 -22.88 -16.86
C ARG A 124 -0.02 -22.64 -17.54
N GLY A 125 -0.05 -21.81 -18.61
CA GLY A 125 -1.27 -21.43 -19.30
C GLY A 125 -2.22 -20.56 -18.49
N VAL A 126 -1.74 -19.87 -17.45
CA VAL A 126 -2.56 -19.08 -16.53
C VAL A 126 -2.04 -17.63 -16.48
N GLY A 127 -2.94 -16.67 -16.60
CA GLY A 127 -2.61 -15.25 -16.48
C GLY A 127 -1.94 -14.69 -17.73
N VAL A 128 -0.99 -13.80 -17.52
CA VAL A 128 -0.20 -13.11 -18.55
C VAL A 128 1.25 -13.11 -18.08
N ASP A 129 2.20 -13.32 -18.99
CA ASP A 129 3.61 -13.17 -18.67
C ASP A 129 3.95 -11.71 -18.35
N TRP A 130 4.86 -11.51 -17.42
CA TRP A 130 5.33 -10.18 -17.08
C TRP A 130 6.23 -9.63 -18.20
N PRO A 131 6.27 -8.32 -18.42
CA PRO A 131 7.16 -7.71 -19.41
C PRO A 131 8.61 -7.60 -18.93
N ILE A 132 8.93 -8.14 -17.76
CA ILE A 132 10.24 -8.20 -17.13
C ILE A 132 10.45 -9.62 -16.59
N ASP A 133 11.69 -10.00 -16.36
CA ASP A 133 12.06 -11.30 -15.80
C ASP A 133 12.78 -11.19 -14.44
N TYR A 134 13.21 -12.34 -13.93
CA TYR A 134 13.93 -12.39 -12.65
C TYR A 134 15.26 -11.66 -12.71
N ASP A 135 15.99 -11.75 -13.82
CA ASP A 135 17.31 -11.12 -13.96
C ASP A 135 17.19 -9.59 -14.00
N ASP A 136 16.10 -9.06 -14.55
CA ASP A 136 15.79 -7.62 -14.49
C ASP A 136 15.63 -7.13 -13.05
N LEU A 137 15.04 -7.95 -12.16
CA LEU A 137 14.81 -7.59 -10.76
C LEU A 137 15.95 -7.96 -9.81
N GLN A 138 16.84 -8.86 -10.18
CA GLN A 138 17.92 -9.36 -9.32
C GLN A 138 18.78 -8.23 -8.70
N PRO A 139 19.20 -7.18 -9.43
CA PRO A 139 19.97 -6.08 -8.85
C PRO A 139 19.21 -5.34 -7.76
N TYR A 140 17.91 -5.16 -7.92
CA TYR A 140 17.05 -4.47 -6.96
C TYR A 140 16.79 -5.32 -5.72
N TYR A 141 16.68 -6.63 -5.85
CA TYR A 141 16.63 -7.55 -4.72
C TYR A 141 17.92 -7.56 -3.92
N ALA A 142 19.06 -7.31 -4.56
CA ALA A 142 20.35 -7.24 -3.89
C ALA A 142 20.56 -5.89 -3.18
N GLU A 143 19.92 -4.83 -3.67
CA GLU A 143 19.97 -3.49 -3.06
C GLU A 143 19.05 -3.38 -1.84
N ALA A 144 17.90 -4.08 -1.83
CA ALA A 144 16.91 -4.04 -0.77
C ALA A 144 17.33 -4.89 0.46
#